data_a78f9e47287774bdcb69d09a269a67f3
#
_entry.id   a78f9e47287774bdcb69d09a269a67f3
#
_cell.length_a   1.000
_cell.length_b   1.000
_cell.length_c   1.000
_cell.angle_alpha   90.00
_cell.angle_beta   90.00
_cell.angle_gamma   90.00
#
_symmetry.space_group_name_H-M   'P 1'
#
loop_
_entity.id
_entity.type
_entity.pdbx_description
1 polymer ?
#
loop_
_entity_poly.entity_id
_entity_poly.type
_entity_poly.pdbx_seq_one_letter_code
_entity_poly.pdbx_strand_id
1 'polypeptide(L)'
;RGGIIDEADLVKILNEDKIRGAAIDVFENEPISIDNSLISAKNILITPHLGASTFEAKEGVSTSVCNQVADFLSTDQLANAVNLPLADMGLLKTLAPYLRLGNVMGSFLSQLADSPIQSLEVESFGALSEIKPVMLSLLKGLFDNVTDIRVNYVNVLSIAEDRGVSVKFSYNSSSVSYSNLIKATIKTEDSQYSIEACVLDDKIIKITKIMGYQIDVTPNGQMLLIQNNDIPGVVGKVGSVLGANNVNIAEFILSRNTSGSKAYSIIKIDDF
;
A
#
# COMPACT_ATOMS: atom_id res chain seq x y z
N ARG A 1 -2.78 0.27 27.01
CA ARG A 1 -1.59 -0.28 26.35
C ARG A 1 -0.36 0.07 27.15
N GLY A 2 0.59 -0.85 27.27
CA GLY A 2 1.92 -0.58 27.81
C GLY A 2 2.63 0.53 27.01
N GLY A 3 3.53 1.29 27.69
CA GLY A 3 4.27 2.39 27.08
C GLY A 3 3.50 3.70 26.88
N ILE A 4 2.24 3.80 27.34
CA ILE A 4 1.49 5.08 27.34
C ILE A 4 1.88 5.92 28.56
N ILE A 5 2.24 5.28 29.67
CA ILE A 5 2.71 5.90 30.90
C ILE A 5 4.16 5.45 31.08
N ASP A 6 5.06 6.39 31.36
CA ASP A 6 6.42 6.08 31.82
C ASP A 6 6.35 5.50 33.23
N GLU A 7 6.72 4.20 33.35
CA GLU A 7 6.59 3.46 34.61
C GLU A 7 7.52 4.02 35.71
N ALA A 8 8.71 4.51 35.36
CA ALA A 8 9.66 5.04 36.30
C ALA A 8 9.21 6.40 36.87
N ASP A 9 8.68 7.26 35.99
CA ASP A 9 8.12 8.53 36.41
C ASP A 9 6.85 8.34 37.25
N LEU A 10 6.00 7.36 36.92
CA LEU A 10 4.83 7.02 37.74
C LEU A 10 5.24 6.60 39.17
N VAL A 11 6.22 5.71 39.31
CA VAL A 11 6.76 5.30 40.63
C VAL A 11 7.25 6.50 41.43
N LYS A 12 7.97 7.39 40.76
CA LYS A 12 8.50 8.60 41.41
C LYS A 12 7.39 9.49 41.96
N ILE A 13 6.39 9.83 41.16
CA ILE A 13 5.30 10.72 41.61
C ILE A 13 4.38 10.06 42.63
N LEU A 14 4.22 8.73 42.62
CA LEU A 14 3.52 7.99 43.66
C LEU A 14 4.28 8.03 45.01
N ASN A 15 5.58 7.77 44.98
CA ASN A 15 6.42 7.76 46.18
C ASN A 15 6.61 9.13 46.78
N GLU A 16 6.51 10.19 45.99
CA GLU A 16 6.53 11.59 46.40
C GLU A 16 5.14 12.10 46.87
N ASP A 17 4.12 11.23 46.91
CA ASP A 17 2.75 11.56 47.31
C ASP A 17 2.12 12.69 46.47
N LYS A 18 2.59 12.87 45.21
CA LYS A 18 2.09 13.90 44.28
C LYS A 18 0.75 13.52 43.65
N ILE A 19 0.45 12.25 43.61
CA ILE A 19 -0.85 11.71 43.21
C ILE A 19 -1.37 10.74 44.28
N ARG A 20 -2.67 10.59 44.36
CA ARG A 20 -3.33 9.81 45.41
C ARG A 20 -3.10 8.30 45.28
N GLY A 21 -2.97 7.81 44.06
CA GLY A 21 -2.75 6.40 43.73
C GLY A 21 -2.89 6.12 42.27
N ALA A 22 -2.54 4.92 41.87
CA ALA A 22 -2.69 4.44 40.50
C ALA A 22 -3.21 2.99 40.47
N ALA A 23 -3.90 2.61 39.37
CA ALA A 23 -4.24 1.24 39.06
C ALA A 23 -3.74 0.91 37.66
N ILE A 24 -2.90 -0.09 37.52
CA ILE A 24 -2.24 -0.48 36.27
C ILE A 24 -2.53 -1.93 35.96
N ASP A 25 -3.07 -2.17 34.76
CA ASP A 25 -3.41 -3.51 34.25
C ASP A 25 -2.52 -3.93 33.08
N VAL A 26 -1.74 -2.99 32.49
CA VAL A 26 -0.85 -3.22 31.35
C VAL A 26 0.51 -2.59 31.58
N PHE A 27 1.58 -3.24 31.09
CA PHE A 27 2.96 -2.85 31.35
C PHE A 27 3.75 -2.71 30.06
N GLU A 28 4.90 -2.03 30.11
CA GLU A 28 5.82 -1.96 28.97
C GLU A 28 6.31 -3.34 28.55
N ASN A 29 6.65 -4.15 29.53
CA ASN A 29 7.05 -5.54 29.33
C ASN A 29 6.10 -6.48 30.07
N GLU A 30 5.43 -7.37 29.36
CA GLU A 30 4.49 -8.35 29.89
C GLU A 30 5.02 -9.78 29.67
N PRO A 31 4.97 -10.67 30.66
CA PRO A 31 4.51 -10.45 32.05
C PRO A 31 5.45 -9.52 32.82
N ILE A 32 4.88 -8.75 33.77
CA ILE A 32 5.66 -7.86 34.61
C ILE A 32 6.76 -8.63 35.38
N SER A 33 8.01 -8.15 35.33
CA SER A 33 9.11 -8.74 36.08
C SER A 33 8.95 -8.48 37.60
N ILE A 34 9.37 -9.43 38.40
CA ILE A 34 9.37 -9.31 39.86
C ILE A 34 10.24 -8.14 40.35
N ASP A 35 11.24 -7.73 39.57
CA ASP A 35 12.14 -6.61 39.86
C ASP A 35 11.58 -5.26 39.37
N ASN A 36 10.39 -5.21 38.76
CA ASN A 36 9.80 -3.95 38.31
C ASN A 36 9.45 -3.06 39.49
N SER A 37 9.93 -1.83 39.44
CA SER A 37 9.76 -0.82 40.50
C SER A 37 8.30 -0.47 40.84
N LEU A 38 7.37 -0.70 39.90
CA LEU A 38 5.93 -0.53 40.15
C LEU A 38 5.42 -1.43 41.29
N ILE A 39 5.97 -2.65 41.43
CA ILE A 39 5.53 -3.62 42.44
C ILE A 39 5.75 -3.06 43.88
N SER A 40 6.78 -2.26 44.07
CA SER A 40 7.12 -1.67 45.35
C SER A 40 6.66 -0.20 45.56
N ALA A 41 5.98 0.36 44.56
CA ALA A 41 5.49 1.72 44.63
C ALA A 41 4.34 1.90 45.65
N LYS A 42 4.24 3.09 46.25
CA LYS A 42 3.15 3.41 47.18
C LYS A 42 1.81 3.52 46.41
N ASN A 43 0.72 3.16 47.09
CA ASN A 43 -0.65 3.43 46.64
C ASN A 43 -0.93 2.97 45.21
N ILE A 44 -0.38 1.81 44.79
CA ILE A 44 -0.59 1.22 43.48
C ILE A 44 -1.40 -0.08 43.58
N LEU A 45 -2.30 -0.29 42.65
CA LEU A 45 -2.97 -1.55 42.39
C LEU A 45 -2.49 -2.09 41.04
N ILE A 46 -2.01 -3.31 41.05
CA ILE A 46 -1.50 -3.99 39.85
C ILE A 46 -2.38 -5.20 39.56
N THR A 47 -2.79 -5.39 38.32
CA THR A 47 -3.48 -6.58 37.85
C THR A 47 -2.80 -7.16 36.60
N PRO A 48 -2.86 -8.50 36.38
CA PRO A 48 -2.13 -9.14 35.31
C PRO A 48 -2.87 -9.11 33.96
N HIS A 49 -3.11 -7.93 33.42
CA HIS A 49 -3.79 -7.66 32.13
C HIS A 49 -5.16 -8.35 32.03
N LEU A 50 -6.04 -8.03 32.97
CA LEU A 50 -7.39 -8.62 33.09
C LEU A 50 -8.47 -7.87 32.35
N GLY A 51 -8.20 -6.76 31.68
CA GLY A 51 -9.20 -5.87 31.07
C GLY A 51 -10.16 -6.57 30.10
N ALA A 52 -9.70 -7.60 29.36
CA ALA A 52 -10.54 -8.40 28.47
C ALA A 52 -10.88 -9.80 29.06
N SER A 53 -10.57 -10.07 30.31
CA SER A 53 -10.69 -11.40 30.90
C SER A 53 -11.96 -11.60 31.72
N THR A 54 -12.71 -10.54 32.01
CA THR A 54 -14.01 -10.65 32.69
C THR A 54 -15.07 -11.23 31.75
N PHE A 55 -16.13 -11.81 32.32
CA PHE A 55 -17.25 -12.37 31.54
C PHE A 55 -17.91 -11.30 30.67
N GLU A 56 -18.21 -10.14 31.25
CA GLU A 56 -18.84 -9.00 30.58
C GLU A 56 -17.97 -8.45 29.44
N ALA A 57 -16.64 -8.36 29.64
CA ALA A 57 -15.73 -7.91 28.59
C ALA A 57 -15.68 -8.89 27.41
N LYS A 58 -15.62 -10.21 27.70
CA LYS A 58 -15.63 -11.25 26.65
C LYS A 58 -16.94 -11.24 25.86
N GLU A 59 -18.08 -11.15 26.53
CA GLU A 59 -19.39 -11.08 25.90
C GLU A 59 -19.52 -9.79 25.05
N GLY A 60 -19.13 -8.65 25.63
CA GLY A 60 -19.17 -7.36 24.94
C GLY A 60 -18.30 -7.30 23.70
N VAL A 61 -17.06 -7.80 23.78
CA VAL A 61 -16.14 -7.87 22.62
C VAL A 61 -16.71 -8.79 21.55
N SER A 62 -17.16 -9.99 21.93
CA SER A 62 -17.73 -10.97 20.98
C SER A 62 -18.95 -10.41 20.26
N THR A 63 -19.88 -9.84 20.99
CA THR A 63 -21.10 -9.23 20.45
C THR A 63 -20.75 -8.05 19.51
N SER A 64 -19.81 -7.19 19.92
CA SER A 64 -19.39 -6.04 19.12
C SER A 64 -18.76 -6.48 17.79
N VAL A 65 -17.87 -7.48 17.81
CA VAL A 65 -17.24 -7.99 16.59
C VAL A 65 -18.25 -8.66 15.67
N CYS A 66 -19.18 -9.47 16.22
CA CYS A 66 -20.24 -10.09 15.43
C CYS A 66 -21.13 -9.05 14.75
N ASN A 67 -21.53 -7.99 15.46
CA ASN A 67 -22.32 -6.91 14.88
C ASN A 67 -21.57 -6.18 13.78
N GLN A 68 -20.28 -5.85 13.98
CA GLN A 68 -19.45 -5.19 12.96
C GLN A 68 -19.32 -6.04 11.69
N VAL A 69 -19.16 -7.35 11.83
CA VAL A 69 -19.12 -8.27 10.69
C VAL A 69 -20.48 -8.34 9.98
N ALA A 70 -21.59 -8.44 10.74
CA ALA A 70 -22.93 -8.45 10.18
C ALA A 70 -23.26 -7.14 9.44
N ASP A 71 -22.91 -6.00 10.01
CA ASP A 71 -23.09 -4.67 9.40
C ASP A 71 -22.30 -4.55 8.10
N PHE A 72 -21.05 -5.01 8.09
CA PHE A 72 -20.23 -5.02 6.88
C PHE A 72 -20.83 -5.89 5.78
N LEU A 73 -21.27 -7.11 6.12
CA LEU A 73 -21.83 -8.05 5.14
C LEU A 73 -23.19 -7.62 4.60
N SER A 74 -23.98 -6.88 5.38
CA SER A 74 -25.33 -6.47 5.00
C SER A 74 -25.43 -5.08 4.37
N THR A 75 -24.55 -4.16 4.78
CA THR A 75 -24.66 -2.73 4.43
C THR A 75 -23.35 -2.12 3.90
N ASP A 76 -22.27 -2.92 3.77
CA ASP A 76 -20.91 -2.44 3.49
C ASP A 76 -20.40 -1.42 4.52
N GLN A 77 -21.03 -1.30 5.68
CA GLN A 77 -20.55 -0.42 6.75
C GLN A 77 -19.38 -1.08 7.47
N LEU A 78 -18.25 -0.40 7.47
CA LEU A 78 -17.04 -0.87 8.11
C LEU A 78 -16.71 -0.01 9.32
N ALA A 79 -16.59 -0.62 10.48
CA ALA A 79 -16.19 0.04 11.72
C ALA A 79 -14.91 -0.62 12.26
N ASN A 80 -13.99 0.22 12.79
CA ASN A 80 -12.78 -0.22 13.50
C ASN A 80 -11.84 -1.13 12.70
N ALA A 81 -11.83 -1.04 11.37
CA ALA A 81 -10.92 -1.83 10.56
C ALA A 81 -9.46 -1.40 10.77
N VAL A 82 -8.59 -2.36 11.09
CA VAL A 82 -7.16 -2.11 11.36
C VAL A 82 -6.33 -2.14 10.08
N ASN A 83 -6.76 -2.91 9.08
CA ASN A 83 -6.01 -3.18 7.85
C ASN A 83 -6.49 -2.39 6.63
N LEU A 84 -7.21 -1.30 6.85
CA LEU A 84 -7.59 -0.36 5.79
C LEU A 84 -6.78 0.93 5.86
N PRO A 85 -6.49 1.55 4.71
CA PRO A 85 -5.75 2.79 4.66
C PRO A 85 -6.55 4.01 5.17
N LEU A 86 -7.87 3.85 5.33
CA LEU A 86 -8.82 4.91 5.70
C LEU A 86 -9.89 4.37 6.65
N ALA A 87 -10.27 5.17 7.62
CA ALA A 87 -11.36 4.87 8.56
C ALA A 87 -12.75 5.28 8.03
N ASP A 88 -12.82 6.15 7.03
CA ASP A 88 -14.07 6.67 6.46
C ASP A 88 -14.45 5.89 5.19
N MET A 89 -15.61 5.22 5.24
CA MET A 89 -16.16 4.46 4.11
C MET A 89 -16.60 5.32 2.93
N GLY A 90 -17.05 6.55 3.18
CA GLY A 90 -17.39 7.48 2.11
C GLY A 90 -16.16 7.81 1.27
N LEU A 91 -15.08 8.14 1.95
CA LEU A 91 -13.79 8.41 1.33
C LEU A 91 -13.18 7.15 0.68
N LEU A 92 -13.38 5.98 1.29
CA LEU A 92 -12.92 4.71 0.73
C LEU A 92 -13.58 4.41 -0.62
N LYS A 93 -14.89 4.63 -0.77
CA LYS A 93 -15.60 4.44 -2.05
C LYS A 93 -15.06 5.38 -3.13
N THR A 94 -14.80 6.62 -2.80
CA THR A 94 -14.22 7.61 -3.70
C THR A 94 -12.79 7.24 -4.09
N LEU A 95 -12.00 6.73 -3.17
CA LEU A 95 -10.60 6.34 -3.41
C LEU A 95 -10.43 4.93 -3.96
N ALA A 96 -11.46 4.09 -3.99
CA ALA A 96 -11.35 2.71 -4.44
C ALA A 96 -10.68 2.55 -5.83
N PRO A 97 -11.01 3.36 -6.86
CA PRO A 97 -10.32 3.30 -8.15
C PRO A 97 -8.84 3.66 -8.04
N TYR A 98 -8.50 4.63 -7.20
CA TYR A 98 -7.10 5.05 -6.97
C TYR A 98 -6.30 4.00 -6.19
N LEU A 99 -6.92 3.31 -5.22
CA LEU A 99 -6.29 2.19 -4.53
C LEU A 99 -6.02 1.04 -5.51
N ARG A 100 -6.99 0.71 -6.36
CA ARG A 100 -6.80 -0.28 -7.42
C ARG A 100 -5.68 0.14 -8.37
N LEU A 101 -5.64 1.41 -8.79
CA LEU A 101 -4.58 1.95 -9.64
C LEU A 101 -3.22 1.83 -8.96
N GLY A 102 -3.10 2.24 -7.69
CA GLY A 102 -1.86 2.12 -6.91
C GLY A 102 -1.35 0.68 -6.87
N ASN A 103 -2.22 -0.28 -6.57
CA ASN A 103 -1.85 -1.71 -6.54
C ASN A 103 -1.34 -2.20 -7.90
N VAL A 104 -2.02 -1.85 -8.99
CA VAL A 104 -1.60 -2.19 -10.37
C VAL A 104 -0.25 -1.56 -10.71
N MET A 105 -0.05 -0.28 -10.39
CA MET A 105 1.24 0.40 -10.61
C MET A 105 2.38 -0.27 -9.84
N GLY A 106 2.14 -0.63 -8.59
CA GLY A 106 3.11 -1.32 -7.75
C GLY A 106 3.49 -2.70 -8.30
N SER A 107 2.49 -3.51 -8.65
CA SER A 107 2.70 -4.83 -9.26
C SER A 107 3.45 -4.73 -10.61
N PHE A 108 3.14 -3.71 -11.40
CA PHE A 108 3.83 -3.46 -12.66
C PHE A 108 5.31 -3.10 -12.46
N LEU A 109 5.59 -2.17 -11.55
CA LEU A 109 6.95 -1.75 -11.23
C LEU A 109 7.79 -2.89 -10.61
N SER A 110 7.16 -3.74 -9.79
CA SER A 110 7.80 -4.93 -9.21
C SER A 110 8.31 -5.89 -10.29
N GLN A 111 7.56 -6.07 -11.38
CA GLN A 111 7.94 -6.94 -12.49
C GLN A 111 9.02 -6.32 -13.39
N LEU A 112 9.19 -5.00 -13.38
CA LEU A 112 10.23 -4.31 -14.14
C LEU A 112 11.57 -4.26 -13.41
N ALA A 113 11.56 -4.33 -12.09
CA ALA A 113 12.76 -4.23 -11.29
C ALA A 113 13.71 -5.40 -11.59
N ASP A 114 14.92 -5.08 -12.07
CA ASP A 114 15.97 -6.02 -12.42
C ASP A 114 16.88 -6.38 -11.23
N SER A 115 16.78 -5.63 -10.15
CA SER A 115 17.57 -5.79 -8.92
C SER A 115 16.81 -5.21 -7.71
N PRO A 116 17.29 -5.39 -6.47
CA PRO A 116 16.60 -4.93 -5.28
C PRO A 116 16.27 -3.45 -5.31
N ILE A 117 15.02 -3.13 -5.00
CA ILE A 117 14.51 -1.75 -4.98
C ILE A 117 15.08 -1.03 -3.76
N GLN A 118 15.68 0.15 -3.97
CA GLN A 118 16.25 1.01 -2.93
C GLN A 118 15.31 2.15 -2.54
N SER A 119 14.51 2.65 -3.47
CA SER A 119 13.56 3.72 -3.18
C SER A 119 12.30 3.66 -4.04
N LEU A 120 11.21 4.17 -3.46
CA LEU A 120 9.96 4.46 -4.13
C LEU A 120 9.61 5.93 -3.92
N GLU A 121 9.34 6.65 -5.00
CA GLU A 121 8.82 8.01 -4.99
C GLU A 121 7.45 8.04 -5.68
N VAL A 122 6.45 8.60 -4.99
CA VAL A 122 5.08 8.73 -5.49
C VAL A 122 4.69 10.20 -5.51
N GLU A 123 4.35 10.70 -6.68
CA GLU A 123 3.93 12.08 -6.90
C GLU A 123 2.47 12.08 -7.37
N SER A 124 1.62 12.87 -6.71
CA SER A 124 0.23 13.08 -7.13
C SER A 124 0.05 14.50 -7.66
N PHE A 125 -0.65 14.64 -8.76
CA PHE A 125 -0.94 15.94 -9.40
C PHE A 125 -2.44 16.10 -9.58
N GLY A 126 -2.94 17.33 -9.36
CA GLY A 126 -4.33 17.69 -9.58
C GLY A 126 -5.24 17.47 -8.37
N ALA A 127 -6.40 16.84 -8.56
CA ALA A 127 -7.46 16.80 -7.55
C ALA A 127 -7.23 15.82 -6.40
N LEU A 128 -6.33 14.84 -6.54
CA LEU A 128 -6.09 13.81 -5.53
C LEU A 128 -5.08 14.28 -4.47
N SER A 129 -5.57 14.83 -3.35
CA SER A 129 -4.75 15.26 -2.22
C SER A 129 -4.43 14.13 -1.22
N GLU A 130 -5.32 13.14 -1.06
CA GLU A 130 -5.16 12.01 -0.15
C GLU A 130 -4.28 10.92 -0.76
N ILE A 131 -2.99 11.21 -0.87
CA ILE A 131 -2.01 10.33 -1.56
C ILE A 131 -1.55 9.15 -0.68
N LYS A 132 -1.56 9.27 0.64
CA LYS A 132 -1.04 8.23 1.55
C LYS A 132 -1.69 6.87 1.37
N PRO A 133 -3.02 6.74 1.27
CA PRO A 133 -3.67 5.44 1.01
C PRO A 133 -3.27 4.83 -0.32
N VAL A 134 -3.11 5.67 -1.35
CA VAL A 134 -2.70 5.21 -2.69
C VAL A 134 -1.25 4.74 -2.68
N MET A 135 -0.36 5.45 -1.99
CA MET A 135 1.02 5.02 -1.76
C MET A 135 1.09 3.67 -1.05
N LEU A 136 0.27 3.46 0.01
CA LEU A 136 0.20 2.17 0.71
C LEU A 136 -0.27 1.05 -0.23
N SER A 137 -1.25 1.33 -1.09
CA SER A 137 -1.73 0.37 -2.08
C SER A 137 -0.68 0.06 -3.14
N LEU A 138 0.11 1.06 -3.55
CA LEU A 138 1.22 0.88 -4.48
C LEU A 138 2.33 0.02 -3.85
N LEU A 139 2.73 0.30 -2.62
CA LEU A 139 3.66 -0.54 -1.87
C LEU A 139 3.16 -1.97 -1.72
N LYS A 140 1.86 -2.15 -1.45
CA LYS A 140 1.26 -3.48 -1.39
C LYS A 140 1.46 -4.21 -2.72
N GLY A 141 1.10 -3.61 -3.83
CA GLY A 141 1.32 -4.19 -5.16
C GLY A 141 2.79 -4.48 -5.47
N LEU A 142 3.70 -3.62 -4.98
CA LEU A 142 5.15 -3.76 -5.18
C LEU A 142 5.70 -5.00 -4.46
N PHE A 143 5.19 -5.32 -3.27
CA PHE A 143 5.72 -6.40 -2.43
C PHE A 143 4.89 -7.68 -2.44
N ASP A 144 3.65 -7.68 -2.91
CA ASP A 144 2.72 -8.82 -2.84
C ASP A 144 3.29 -10.11 -3.46
N ASN A 145 4.11 -9.98 -4.53
CA ASN A 145 4.67 -11.13 -5.26
C ASN A 145 6.17 -11.36 -4.97
N VAL A 146 6.79 -10.59 -4.07
CA VAL A 146 8.24 -10.68 -3.79
C VAL A 146 8.55 -11.00 -2.34
N THR A 147 7.54 -11.37 -1.55
CA THR A 147 7.68 -11.77 -0.15
C THR A 147 6.72 -12.91 0.19
N ASP A 148 7.15 -13.81 1.07
CA ASP A 148 6.31 -14.91 1.59
C ASP A 148 5.36 -14.44 2.70
N ILE A 149 5.55 -13.23 3.22
CA ILE A 149 4.70 -12.63 4.25
C ILE A 149 3.48 -12.02 3.56
N ARG A 150 2.28 -12.28 4.10
CA ARG A 150 1.06 -11.63 3.62
C ARG A 150 1.14 -10.12 3.79
N VAL A 151 1.21 -9.40 2.67
CA VAL A 151 1.28 -7.94 2.65
C VAL A 151 -0.12 -7.33 2.82
N ASN A 152 -0.23 -6.32 3.68
CA ASN A 152 -1.45 -5.54 3.87
C ASN A 152 -1.11 -4.07 4.18
N TYR A 153 -2.12 -3.22 4.28
CA TYR A 153 -1.91 -1.77 4.50
C TYR A 153 -1.30 -1.41 5.86
N VAL A 154 -1.36 -2.31 6.85
CA VAL A 154 -0.80 -2.09 8.19
C VAL A 154 0.70 -2.36 8.21
N ASN A 155 1.13 -3.47 7.58
CA ASN A 155 2.51 -3.95 7.68
C ASN A 155 3.41 -3.51 6.50
N VAL A 156 2.85 -2.97 5.43
CA VAL A 156 3.62 -2.70 4.20
C VAL A 156 4.74 -1.69 4.39
N LEU A 157 4.57 -0.70 5.28
CA LEU A 157 5.64 0.26 5.58
C LEU A 157 6.79 -0.39 6.35
N SER A 158 6.49 -1.25 7.33
CA SER A 158 7.52 -2.01 8.05
C SER A 158 8.26 -2.95 7.10
N ILE A 159 7.56 -3.62 6.16
CA ILE A 159 8.20 -4.44 5.14
C ILE A 159 9.14 -3.61 4.26
N ALA A 160 8.75 -2.40 3.88
CA ALA A 160 9.61 -1.50 3.11
C ALA A 160 10.86 -1.10 3.90
N GLU A 161 10.70 -0.75 5.18
CA GLU A 161 11.79 -0.38 6.10
C GLU A 161 12.75 -1.55 6.32
N ASP A 162 12.25 -2.75 6.63
CA ASP A 162 13.05 -3.97 6.83
C ASP A 162 13.86 -4.34 5.58
N ARG A 163 13.36 -3.99 4.39
CA ARG A 163 14.04 -4.19 3.11
C ARG A 163 14.95 -3.01 2.72
N GLY A 164 15.05 -1.97 3.54
CA GLY A 164 15.86 -0.79 3.26
C GLY A 164 15.31 0.11 2.14
N VAL A 165 14.01 -0.01 1.82
CA VAL A 165 13.37 0.78 0.76
C VAL A 165 12.94 2.15 1.31
N SER A 166 13.56 3.22 0.84
CA SER A 166 13.16 4.59 1.16
C SER A 166 11.88 4.96 0.43
N VAL A 167 10.86 5.40 1.15
CA VAL A 167 9.56 5.77 0.58
C VAL A 167 9.34 7.27 0.70
N LYS A 168 9.06 7.94 -0.41
CA LYS A 168 8.72 9.37 -0.46
C LYS A 168 7.42 9.57 -1.22
N PHE A 169 6.63 10.54 -0.77
CA PHE A 169 5.44 10.95 -1.51
C PHE A 169 5.26 12.47 -1.46
N SER A 170 4.72 13.01 -2.53
CA SER A 170 4.45 14.45 -2.67
C SER A 170 3.14 14.70 -3.40
N TYR A 171 2.55 15.85 -3.14
CA TYR A 171 1.34 16.32 -3.77
C TYR A 171 1.55 17.68 -4.41
N ASN A 172 1.05 17.85 -5.61
CA ASN A 172 1.02 19.12 -6.34
C ASN A 172 -0.39 19.38 -6.87
N SER A 173 -1.01 20.47 -6.48
CA SER A 173 -2.37 20.83 -6.91
C SER A 173 -2.47 21.18 -8.40
N SER A 174 -1.37 21.49 -9.08
CA SER A 174 -1.36 21.74 -10.51
C SER A 174 -1.36 20.44 -11.31
N SER A 175 -2.28 20.34 -12.28
CA SER A 175 -2.31 19.25 -13.25
C SER A 175 -2.16 19.80 -14.66
N VAL A 176 -1.36 19.15 -15.49
CA VAL A 176 -1.04 19.66 -16.84
C VAL A 176 -1.89 18.97 -17.92
N SER A 177 -2.29 17.71 -17.72
CA SER A 177 -2.94 16.94 -18.78
C SER A 177 -4.19 16.16 -18.35
N TYR A 178 -4.31 15.84 -17.06
CA TYR A 178 -5.41 15.06 -16.49
C TYR A 178 -5.87 15.73 -15.21
N SER A 179 -7.16 15.61 -14.85
CA SER A 179 -7.70 16.14 -13.59
C SER A 179 -7.02 15.56 -12.35
N ASN A 180 -6.46 14.37 -12.50
CA ASN A 180 -5.62 13.69 -11.51
C ASN A 180 -4.56 12.86 -12.25
N LEU A 181 -3.35 12.85 -11.75
CA LEU A 181 -2.25 12.04 -12.28
C LEU A 181 -1.41 11.55 -11.12
N ILE A 182 -1.07 10.27 -11.15
CA ILE A 182 -0.15 9.67 -10.20
C ILE A 182 1.08 9.21 -10.99
N LYS A 183 2.25 9.64 -10.53
CA LYS A 183 3.53 9.17 -11.04
C LYS A 183 4.23 8.39 -9.95
N ALA A 184 4.66 7.19 -10.25
CA ALA A 184 5.47 6.36 -9.36
C ALA A 184 6.81 6.07 -10.01
N THR A 185 7.87 6.21 -9.23
CA THR A 185 9.25 5.95 -9.67
C THR A 185 9.94 5.07 -8.64
N ILE A 186 10.49 3.95 -9.09
CA ILE A 186 11.39 3.12 -8.28
C ILE A 186 12.83 3.28 -8.77
N LYS A 187 13.77 3.17 -7.84
CA LYS A 187 15.20 3.10 -8.15
C LYS A 187 15.76 1.80 -7.58
N THR A 188 16.54 1.13 -8.41
CA THR A 188 17.39 0.02 -8.04
C THR A 188 18.84 0.50 -7.98
N GLU A 189 19.82 -0.39 -7.87
CA GLU A 189 21.25 0.00 -7.85
C GLU A 189 21.66 0.70 -9.14
N ASP A 190 21.27 0.13 -10.29
CA ASP A 190 21.74 0.58 -11.60
C ASP A 190 20.67 1.21 -12.48
N SER A 191 19.40 1.11 -12.10
CA SER A 191 18.28 1.46 -12.96
C SER A 191 17.21 2.30 -12.25
N GLN A 192 16.41 2.99 -13.05
CA GLN A 192 15.23 3.71 -12.59
C GLN A 192 14.05 3.39 -13.49
N TYR A 193 12.92 3.05 -12.89
CA TYR A 193 11.68 2.73 -13.60
C TYR A 193 10.56 3.66 -13.16
N SER A 194 9.79 4.17 -14.12
CA SER A 194 8.70 5.09 -13.83
C SER A 194 7.44 4.73 -14.59
N ILE A 195 6.29 4.97 -13.97
CA ILE A 195 4.96 4.80 -14.53
C ILE A 195 4.10 6.01 -14.17
N GLU A 196 3.33 6.52 -15.12
CA GLU A 196 2.32 7.54 -14.89
C GLU A 196 0.95 6.96 -15.21
N ALA A 197 -0.03 7.27 -14.36
CA ALA A 197 -1.37 6.75 -14.50
C ALA A 197 -2.41 7.70 -13.91
N CYS A 198 -3.66 7.58 -14.36
CA CYS A 198 -4.77 8.40 -13.88
C CYS A 198 -6.05 7.58 -13.73
N VAL A 199 -7.04 8.17 -13.08
CA VAL A 199 -8.41 7.67 -13.02
C VAL A 199 -9.29 8.60 -13.84
N LEU A 200 -10.02 8.07 -14.80
CA LEU A 200 -10.98 8.80 -15.63
C LEU A 200 -12.39 8.48 -15.13
N ASP A 201 -13.25 9.51 -15.11
CA ASP A 201 -14.67 9.41 -14.73
C ASP A 201 -14.89 8.63 -13.41
N ASP A 202 -13.95 8.79 -12.46
CA ASP A 202 -13.95 8.15 -11.14
C ASP A 202 -14.04 6.61 -11.14
N LYS A 203 -13.75 5.96 -12.27
CA LYS A 203 -13.90 4.50 -12.44
C LYS A 203 -12.83 3.85 -13.29
N ILE A 204 -12.42 4.49 -14.38
CA ILE A 204 -11.56 3.88 -15.39
C ILE A 204 -10.11 4.21 -15.07
N ILE A 205 -9.33 3.18 -14.75
CA ILE A 205 -7.89 3.35 -14.56
C ILE A 205 -7.15 3.28 -15.90
N LYS A 206 -6.21 4.21 -16.10
CA LYS A 206 -5.39 4.30 -17.31
C LYS A 206 -3.93 4.48 -16.96
N ILE A 207 -3.06 3.67 -17.53
CA ILE A 207 -1.62 3.95 -17.57
C ILE A 207 -1.41 4.89 -18.76
N THR A 208 -0.79 6.04 -18.50
CA THR A 208 -0.60 7.10 -19.50
C THR A 208 0.82 7.14 -20.02
N LYS A 209 1.83 6.80 -19.16
CA LYS A 209 3.22 6.67 -19.58
C LYS A 209 3.94 5.55 -18.86
N ILE A 210 4.89 4.94 -19.55
CA ILE A 210 5.84 3.97 -19.02
C ILE A 210 7.23 4.40 -19.44
N MET A 211 8.15 4.59 -18.51
CA MET A 211 9.53 5.02 -18.77
C MET A 211 9.62 6.30 -19.62
N GLY A 212 8.65 7.22 -19.45
CA GLY A 212 8.54 8.46 -20.22
C GLY A 212 7.93 8.32 -21.63
N TYR A 213 7.58 7.11 -22.05
CA TYR A 213 6.90 6.85 -23.33
C TYR A 213 5.39 6.93 -23.15
N GLN A 214 4.74 7.69 -24.04
CA GLN A 214 3.28 7.86 -24.01
C GLN A 214 2.60 6.55 -24.38
N ILE A 215 1.91 5.93 -23.43
CA ILE A 215 1.19 4.65 -23.60
C ILE A 215 -0.15 4.82 -22.91
N ASP A 216 -1.23 4.81 -23.70
CA ASP A 216 -2.58 4.97 -23.18
C ASP A 216 -3.29 3.61 -23.14
N VAL A 217 -3.16 2.92 -22.01
CA VAL A 217 -3.70 1.56 -21.86
C VAL A 217 -4.52 1.41 -20.59
N THR A 218 -5.63 0.67 -20.68
CA THR A 218 -6.37 0.19 -19.50
C THR A 218 -5.69 -1.08 -19.00
N PRO A 219 -5.15 -1.11 -17.77
CA PRO A 219 -4.43 -2.27 -17.26
C PRO A 219 -5.39 -3.36 -16.79
N ASN A 220 -5.80 -4.23 -17.70
CA ASN A 220 -6.64 -5.38 -17.46
C ASN A 220 -6.19 -6.57 -18.32
N GLY A 221 -6.44 -7.79 -17.83
CA GLY A 221 -6.01 -9.02 -18.51
C GLY A 221 -4.49 -9.20 -18.49
N GLN A 222 -4.01 -10.07 -19.38
CA GLN A 222 -2.59 -10.35 -19.55
C GLN A 222 -1.96 -9.36 -20.53
N MET A 223 -0.83 -8.78 -20.14
CA MET A 223 -0.12 -7.80 -20.95
C MET A 223 1.36 -8.14 -21.04
N LEU A 224 1.92 -8.01 -22.22
CA LEU A 224 3.35 -8.08 -22.47
C LEU A 224 3.90 -6.68 -22.69
N LEU A 225 4.93 -6.30 -21.92
CA LEU A 225 5.73 -5.11 -22.19
C LEU A 225 7.00 -5.51 -22.94
N ILE A 226 7.20 -4.93 -24.11
CA ILE A 226 8.36 -5.20 -24.96
C ILE A 226 9.11 -3.89 -25.19
N GLN A 227 10.41 -3.89 -24.91
CA GLN A 227 11.33 -2.85 -25.34
C GLN A 227 12.16 -3.34 -26.54
N ASN A 228 12.19 -2.57 -27.60
CA ASN A 228 12.96 -2.88 -28.79
C ASN A 228 13.57 -1.65 -29.46
N ASN A 229 14.49 -1.86 -30.40
CA ASN A 229 14.90 -0.82 -31.30
C ASN A 229 13.82 -0.59 -32.35
N ASP A 230 13.51 0.68 -32.64
CA ASP A 230 12.48 1.06 -33.61
C ASP A 230 12.99 0.87 -35.05
N ILE A 231 12.91 -0.35 -35.52
CA ILE A 231 13.31 -0.76 -36.88
C ILE A 231 12.18 -1.50 -37.60
N PRO A 232 12.09 -1.43 -38.93
CA PRO A 232 11.09 -2.16 -39.70
C PRO A 232 11.10 -3.66 -39.41
N GLY A 233 9.92 -4.28 -39.37
CA GLY A 233 9.74 -5.73 -39.22
C GLY A 233 9.56 -6.21 -37.78
N VAL A 234 9.83 -5.42 -36.74
CA VAL A 234 9.70 -5.85 -35.34
C VAL A 234 8.28 -6.27 -35.00
N VAL A 235 7.28 -5.46 -35.35
CA VAL A 235 5.85 -5.77 -35.10
C VAL A 235 5.45 -7.08 -35.81
N GLY A 236 5.87 -7.26 -37.06
CA GLY A 236 5.60 -8.48 -37.82
C GLY A 236 6.25 -9.71 -37.16
N LYS A 237 7.49 -9.59 -36.67
CA LYS A 237 8.16 -10.69 -35.97
C LYS A 237 7.45 -11.07 -34.66
N VAL A 238 7.05 -10.08 -33.87
CA VAL A 238 6.32 -10.32 -32.62
C VAL A 238 4.98 -11.00 -32.92
N GLY A 239 4.21 -10.48 -33.88
CA GLY A 239 2.93 -11.08 -34.27
C GLY A 239 3.09 -12.51 -34.81
N SER A 240 4.15 -12.79 -35.59
CA SER A 240 4.44 -14.14 -36.08
C SER A 240 4.78 -15.12 -34.95
N VAL A 241 5.55 -14.68 -33.94
CA VAL A 241 5.87 -15.52 -32.79
C VAL A 241 4.63 -15.84 -31.96
N LEU A 242 3.80 -14.85 -31.67
CA LEU A 242 2.56 -15.05 -30.89
C LEU A 242 1.60 -15.94 -31.66
N GLY A 243 1.36 -15.68 -32.97
CA GLY A 243 0.49 -16.49 -33.81
C GLY A 243 0.95 -17.93 -33.97
N ALA A 244 2.27 -18.18 -34.10
CA ALA A 244 2.82 -19.54 -34.19
C ALA A 244 2.62 -20.34 -32.88
N ASN A 245 2.41 -19.67 -31.77
CA ASN A 245 2.11 -20.26 -30.46
C ASN A 245 0.61 -20.19 -30.09
N ASN A 246 -0.27 -19.92 -31.06
CA ASN A 246 -1.71 -19.78 -30.89
C ASN A 246 -2.13 -18.70 -29.86
N VAL A 247 -1.30 -17.69 -29.65
CA VAL A 247 -1.60 -16.55 -28.78
C VAL A 247 -2.25 -15.45 -29.61
N ASN A 248 -3.51 -15.12 -29.31
CA ASN A 248 -4.21 -14.03 -29.97
C ASN A 248 -3.87 -12.68 -29.37
N ILE A 249 -3.74 -11.67 -30.23
CA ILE A 249 -3.48 -10.29 -29.82
C ILE A 249 -4.80 -9.53 -29.78
N ALA A 250 -5.21 -9.10 -28.57
CA ALA A 250 -6.41 -8.29 -28.39
C ALA A 250 -6.16 -6.80 -28.65
N GLU A 251 -4.99 -6.29 -28.24
CA GLU A 251 -4.61 -4.89 -28.42
C GLU A 251 -3.09 -4.77 -28.58
N PHE A 252 -2.63 -3.91 -29.48
CA PHE A 252 -1.21 -3.64 -29.70
C PHE A 252 -0.98 -2.14 -29.69
N ILE A 253 -0.27 -1.64 -28.69
CA ILE A 253 0.10 -0.22 -28.54
C ILE A 253 1.62 -0.11 -28.66
N LEU A 254 2.09 0.69 -29.60
CA LEU A 254 3.50 0.98 -29.78
C LEU A 254 3.76 2.47 -29.57
N SER A 255 4.75 2.77 -28.74
CA SER A 255 5.18 4.14 -28.46
C SER A 255 6.67 4.31 -28.73
N ARG A 256 7.02 5.47 -29.32
CA ARG A 256 8.38 5.91 -29.54
C ARG A 256 8.48 7.41 -29.34
N ASN A 257 9.60 7.89 -28.83
CA ASN A 257 9.84 9.33 -28.68
C ASN A 257 10.47 9.94 -29.95
N THR A 258 11.40 9.21 -30.59
CA THR A 258 12.04 9.61 -31.83
C THR A 258 12.21 8.41 -32.75
N SER A 259 12.14 8.63 -34.08
CA SER A 259 12.34 7.56 -35.08
C SER A 259 13.74 6.97 -34.96
N GLY A 260 13.86 5.64 -35.05
CA GLY A 260 15.12 4.90 -34.98
C GLY A 260 15.70 4.76 -33.55
N SER A 261 14.99 5.24 -32.51
CA SER A 261 15.39 5.08 -31.11
C SER A 261 14.80 3.80 -30.51
N LYS A 262 14.81 3.68 -29.19
CA LYS A 262 14.05 2.64 -28.48
C LYS A 262 12.56 2.90 -28.60
N ALA A 263 11.80 1.83 -28.76
CA ALA A 263 10.34 1.81 -28.69
C ALA A 263 9.86 0.89 -27.58
N TYR A 264 8.71 1.21 -27.01
CA TYR A 264 7.99 0.36 -26.08
C TYR A 264 6.66 -0.06 -26.68
N SER A 265 6.34 -1.34 -26.55
CA SER A 265 5.04 -1.88 -26.95
C SER A 265 4.36 -2.54 -25.77
N ILE A 266 3.07 -2.24 -25.59
CA ILE A 266 2.16 -3.04 -24.76
C ILE A 266 1.30 -3.88 -25.71
N ILE A 267 1.28 -5.16 -25.43
CA ILE A 267 0.46 -6.12 -26.18
C ILE A 267 -0.46 -6.80 -25.19
N LYS A 268 -1.77 -6.62 -25.36
CA LYS A 268 -2.74 -7.43 -24.64
C LYS A 268 -2.98 -8.72 -25.39
N ILE A 269 -2.95 -9.79 -24.66
CA ILE A 269 -3.21 -11.13 -25.19
C ILE A 269 -4.45 -11.72 -24.51
N ASP A 270 -5.14 -12.59 -25.22
CA ASP A 270 -6.27 -13.31 -24.66
C ASP A 270 -5.78 -14.30 -23.58
N ASP A 271 -6.64 -14.58 -22.60
CA ASP A 271 -6.35 -15.58 -21.56
C ASP A 271 -6.20 -16.97 -22.20
N PHE A 272 -5.26 -17.76 -21.67
CA PHE A 272 -4.98 -19.12 -22.12
C PHE A 272 -6.03 -20.11 -21.60
#